data_9c8df6d82cbd7fbaf1377f0da766a548
#
_entry.id   9c8df6d82cbd7fbaf1377f0da766a548
#
_cell.length_a   1.000
_cell.length_b   1.000
_cell.length_c   1.000
_cell.angle_alpha   90.00
_cell.angle_beta   90.00
_cell.angle_gamma   90.00
#
_symmetry.space_group_name_H-M   'P 1'
#
loop_
_entity.id
_entity.type
_entity.pdbx_description
1 polymer ?
#
loop_
_entity_poly.entity_id
_entity_poly.type
_entity_poly.pdbx_seq_one_letter_code
_entity_poly.pdbx_strand_id
1 'polypeptide(L)'
;MKKIGIVMGSDSDLPIIQKTVDTLKSLEIPFEVHIYSAHRTPDEARDFARSARENGFGAIICAAGMAAHLAGAIAANTSLPVIGIPCKSSVLDGVDALLSTVQMPSGIPVATVAINGGVNAALLCAEILAVSDDELYQRLVDLRKQGAENVLKKDAEVASRLGL
;
A
#
# COMPACT_ATOMS: atom_id res chain seq x y z
N MET A 1 17.83 6.43 0.28
CA MET A 1 16.55 5.66 0.25
C MET A 1 15.64 6.20 -0.84
N LYS A 2 14.94 5.35 -1.60
CA LYS A 2 13.90 5.74 -2.57
C LYS A 2 12.61 6.11 -1.83
N LYS A 3 11.85 7.07 -2.38
CA LYS A 3 10.53 7.45 -1.81
C LYS A 3 9.39 6.60 -2.40
N ILE A 4 8.25 6.59 -1.70
CA ILE A 4 7.02 5.91 -2.13
C ILE A 4 6.02 6.94 -2.65
N GLY A 5 5.49 6.68 -3.84
CA GLY A 5 4.33 7.42 -4.35
C GLY A 5 3.04 6.81 -3.81
N ILE A 6 2.12 7.65 -3.36
CA ILE A 6 0.79 7.22 -2.92
C ILE A 6 -0.24 7.96 -3.75
N VAL A 7 -1.09 7.22 -4.43
CA VAL A 7 -2.17 7.79 -5.26
C VAL A 7 -3.50 7.21 -4.80
N MET A 8 -4.46 8.07 -4.48
CA MET A 8 -5.83 7.66 -4.17
C MET A 8 -6.81 8.24 -5.19
N GLY A 9 -7.84 7.48 -5.53
CA GLY A 9 -8.84 7.87 -6.53
C GLY A 9 -9.82 8.93 -6.05
N SER A 10 -9.97 9.06 -4.72
CA SER A 10 -10.84 10.01 -4.04
C SER A 10 -10.30 10.33 -2.65
N ASP A 11 -10.67 11.49 -2.11
CA ASP A 11 -10.43 11.88 -0.71
C ASP A 11 -11.16 10.98 0.30
N SER A 12 -12.21 10.28 -0.12
CA SER A 12 -12.90 9.26 0.68
C SER A 12 -11.99 8.09 1.10
N ASP A 13 -10.88 7.86 0.39
CA ASP A 13 -9.92 6.81 0.68
C ASP A 13 -8.86 7.22 1.74
N LEU A 14 -8.88 8.50 2.15
CA LEU A 14 -7.92 9.07 3.08
C LEU A 14 -7.80 8.30 4.41
N PRO A 15 -8.89 7.79 5.05
CA PRO A 15 -8.76 7.02 6.29
C PRO A 15 -7.92 5.74 6.14
N ILE A 16 -7.91 5.14 4.94
CA ILE A 16 -7.09 3.96 4.62
C ILE A 16 -5.65 4.40 4.37
N ILE A 17 -5.46 5.47 3.59
CA ILE A 17 -4.15 6.04 3.27
C ILE A 17 -3.47 6.60 4.52
N GLN A 18 -4.21 7.12 5.50
CA GLN A 18 -3.61 7.56 6.77
C GLN A 18 -2.84 6.43 7.46
N LYS A 19 -3.39 5.20 7.48
CA LYS A 19 -2.68 4.03 8.03
C LYS A 19 -1.41 3.70 7.25
N THR A 20 -1.44 3.84 5.93
CA THR A 20 -0.27 3.69 5.06
C THR A 20 0.80 4.71 5.42
N VAL A 21 0.41 5.98 5.51
CA VAL A 21 1.30 7.10 5.86
C VAL A 21 1.92 6.91 7.24
N ASP A 22 1.13 6.55 8.25
CA ASP A 22 1.62 6.34 9.60
C ASP A 22 2.65 5.19 9.66
N THR A 23 2.43 4.13 8.88
CA THR A 23 3.37 3.01 8.76
C THR A 23 4.66 3.44 8.06
N LEU A 24 4.60 4.19 6.95
CA LEU A 24 5.80 4.69 6.27
C LEU A 24 6.59 5.65 7.15
N LYS A 25 5.92 6.52 7.91
CA LYS A 25 6.56 7.41 8.89
C LYS A 25 7.27 6.63 9.99
N SER A 26 6.66 5.57 10.53
CA SER A 26 7.28 4.75 11.57
C SER A 26 8.54 4.01 11.09
N LEU A 27 8.63 3.76 9.79
CA LEU A 27 9.78 3.17 9.11
C LEU A 27 10.75 4.21 8.52
N GLU A 28 10.48 5.50 8.73
CA GLU A 28 11.27 6.62 8.20
C GLU A 28 11.43 6.61 6.67
N ILE A 29 10.42 6.10 5.96
CA ILE A 29 10.41 6.04 4.50
C ILE A 29 9.80 7.33 3.94
N PRO A 30 10.50 8.07 3.08
CA PRO A 30 9.95 9.27 2.45
C PRO A 30 8.84 8.91 1.46
N PHE A 31 7.80 9.76 1.38
CA PHE A 31 6.65 9.52 0.52
C PHE A 31 6.05 10.84 0.00
N GLU A 32 5.26 10.74 -1.05
CA GLU A 32 4.37 11.80 -1.56
C GLU A 32 2.97 11.24 -1.76
N VAL A 33 1.93 12.07 -1.54
CA VAL A 33 0.52 11.68 -1.63
C VAL A 33 -0.20 12.56 -2.63
N HIS A 34 -0.95 11.94 -3.53
CA HIS A 34 -1.76 12.61 -4.55
C HIS A 34 -3.18 12.03 -4.63
N ILE A 35 -4.13 12.86 -5.04
CA ILE A 35 -5.47 12.44 -5.43
C ILE A 35 -5.53 12.52 -6.96
N TYR A 36 -5.41 11.38 -7.64
CA TYR A 36 -5.59 11.26 -9.08
C TYR A 36 -6.57 10.12 -9.38
N SER A 37 -7.60 10.44 -10.15
CA SER A 37 -8.60 9.46 -10.56
C SER A 37 -8.27 8.92 -11.95
N ALA A 38 -8.20 7.60 -12.10
CA ALA A 38 -8.03 6.99 -13.42
C ALA A 38 -9.13 7.39 -14.43
N HIS A 39 -10.33 7.77 -13.94
CA HIS A 39 -11.46 8.13 -14.78
C HIS A 39 -11.65 9.63 -14.95
N ARG A 40 -11.30 10.44 -13.92
CA ARG A 40 -11.57 11.89 -13.91
C ARG A 40 -10.34 12.75 -14.20
N THR A 41 -9.15 12.25 -13.85
CA THR A 41 -7.85 12.91 -14.07
C THR A 41 -6.83 11.91 -14.65
N PRO A 42 -7.15 11.27 -15.82
CA PRO A 42 -6.33 10.21 -16.38
C PRO A 42 -4.94 10.68 -16.82
N ASP A 43 -4.82 11.93 -17.26
CA ASP A 43 -3.54 12.50 -17.73
C ASP A 43 -2.59 12.71 -16.56
N GLU A 44 -3.04 13.27 -15.45
CA GLU A 44 -2.24 13.48 -14.24
C GLU A 44 -1.77 12.14 -13.65
N ALA A 45 -2.65 11.13 -13.62
CA ALA A 45 -2.31 9.79 -13.17
C ALA A 45 -1.22 9.14 -14.04
N ARG A 46 -1.38 9.26 -15.38
CA ARG A 46 -0.41 8.74 -16.35
C ARG A 46 0.95 9.44 -16.24
N ASP A 47 0.94 10.77 -16.20
CA ASP A 47 2.17 11.57 -16.21
C ASP A 47 2.95 11.39 -14.90
N PHE A 48 2.25 11.27 -13.77
CA PHE A 48 2.86 10.85 -12.50
C PHE A 48 3.53 9.48 -12.63
N ALA A 49 2.84 8.47 -13.17
CA ALA A 49 3.38 7.12 -13.32
C ALA A 49 4.63 7.09 -14.21
N ARG A 50 4.63 7.81 -15.33
CA ARG A 50 5.74 7.86 -16.28
C ARG A 50 6.98 8.55 -15.72
N SER A 51 6.81 9.63 -14.97
CA SER A 51 7.91 10.38 -14.39
C SER A 51 8.40 9.84 -13.04
N ALA A 52 7.67 8.91 -12.41
CA ALA A 52 7.94 8.47 -11.05
C ALA A 52 9.37 7.96 -10.84
N ARG A 53 9.90 7.14 -11.76
CA ARG A 53 11.27 6.60 -11.65
C ARG A 53 12.32 7.71 -11.65
N GLU A 54 12.20 8.67 -12.54
CA GLU A 54 13.12 9.81 -12.67
C GLU A 54 13.02 10.73 -11.45
N ASN A 55 11.83 10.87 -10.88
CA ASN A 55 11.56 11.63 -9.66
C ASN A 55 11.96 10.91 -8.36
N GLY A 56 12.63 9.75 -8.46
CA GLY A 56 13.23 9.07 -7.31
C GLY A 56 12.30 8.14 -6.53
N PHE A 57 11.13 7.81 -7.08
CA PHE A 57 10.26 6.81 -6.48
C PHE A 57 10.81 5.39 -6.67
N GLY A 58 10.56 4.51 -5.69
CA GLY A 58 10.93 3.09 -5.72
C GLY A 58 9.74 2.16 -5.90
N ALA A 59 8.56 2.59 -5.50
CA ALA A 59 7.28 1.90 -5.70
C ALA A 59 6.12 2.89 -5.62
N ILE A 60 4.93 2.47 -6.07
CA ILE A 60 3.72 3.29 -6.04
C ILE A 60 2.58 2.49 -5.39
N ILE A 61 1.91 3.09 -4.40
CA ILE A 61 0.71 2.55 -3.77
C ILE A 61 -0.50 3.25 -4.39
N CYS A 62 -1.50 2.47 -4.80
CA CYS A 62 -2.74 2.97 -5.38
C CYS A 62 -3.93 2.46 -4.58
N ALA A 63 -4.78 3.38 -4.07
CA ALA A 63 -6.01 3.07 -3.38
C ALA A 63 -7.23 3.48 -4.21
N ALA A 64 -8.17 2.55 -4.39
CA ALA A 64 -9.41 2.82 -5.10
C ALA A 64 -10.52 1.85 -4.68
N GLY A 65 -11.75 2.34 -4.67
CA GLY A 65 -12.96 1.55 -4.44
C GLY A 65 -13.77 1.31 -5.72
N MET A 66 -14.85 0.54 -5.60
CA MET A 66 -15.77 0.23 -6.70
C MET A 66 -15.04 -0.39 -7.91
N ALA A 67 -15.19 0.18 -9.11
CA ALA A 67 -14.41 -0.16 -10.30
C ALA A 67 -12.97 0.38 -10.15
N ALA A 68 -12.17 -0.29 -9.35
CA ALA A 68 -10.85 0.15 -8.88
C ALA A 68 -9.76 0.00 -9.95
N HIS A 69 -9.87 0.77 -11.04
CA HIS A 69 -8.94 0.71 -12.18
C HIS A 69 -7.61 1.43 -11.95
N LEU A 70 -7.48 2.24 -10.89
CA LEU A 70 -6.36 3.15 -10.69
C LEU A 70 -5.00 2.42 -10.67
N ALA A 71 -4.88 1.34 -9.90
CA ALA A 71 -3.63 0.59 -9.80
C ALA A 71 -3.20 0.00 -11.15
N GLY A 72 -4.15 -0.57 -11.90
CA GLY A 72 -3.90 -1.08 -13.25
C GLY A 72 -3.52 0.02 -14.24
N ALA A 73 -4.17 1.17 -14.19
CA ALA A 73 -3.86 2.32 -15.03
C ALA A 73 -2.45 2.89 -14.75
N ILE A 74 -2.06 2.97 -13.48
CA ILE A 74 -0.70 3.36 -13.08
C ILE A 74 0.31 2.30 -13.55
N ALA A 75 0.07 1.00 -13.29
CA ALA A 75 0.98 -0.09 -13.66
C ALA A 75 1.23 -0.17 -15.17
N ALA A 76 0.24 0.17 -15.99
CA ALA A 76 0.37 0.23 -17.45
C ALA A 76 1.30 1.36 -17.93
N ASN A 77 1.66 2.31 -17.09
CA ASN A 77 2.47 3.49 -17.44
C ASN A 77 3.83 3.57 -16.73
N THR A 78 4.19 2.57 -15.93
CA THR A 78 5.48 2.51 -15.24
C THR A 78 5.98 1.07 -15.16
N SER A 79 7.30 0.89 -14.99
CA SER A 79 7.92 -0.39 -14.63
C SER A 79 8.30 -0.46 -13.14
N LEU A 80 7.93 0.55 -12.33
CA LEU A 80 8.07 0.46 -10.88
C LEU A 80 7.04 -0.52 -10.32
N PRO A 81 7.34 -1.19 -9.19
CA PRO A 81 6.34 -1.98 -8.47
C PRO A 81 5.11 -1.12 -8.12
N VAL A 82 3.92 -1.63 -8.45
CA VAL A 82 2.64 -1.00 -8.10
C VAL A 82 1.88 -1.90 -7.13
N ILE A 83 1.50 -1.32 -5.99
CA ILE A 83 0.75 -1.99 -4.94
C ILE A 83 -0.68 -1.44 -4.93
N GLY A 84 -1.66 -2.32 -5.13
CA GLY A 84 -3.07 -1.95 -5.13
C GLY A 84 -3.73 -2.21 -3.78
N ILE A 85 -4.42 -1.20 -3.25
CA ILE A 85 -5.30 -1.32 -2.09
C ILE A 85 -6.74 -1.25 -2.56
N PRO A 86 -7.46 -2.39 -2.60
CA PRO A 86 -8.90 -2.36 -2.84
C PRO A 86 -9.59 -1.68 -1.66
N CYS A 87 -10.38 -0.64 -1.91
CA CYS A 87 -11.10 0.07 -0.87
C CYS A 87 -12.54 -0.46 -0.75
N LYS A 88 -12.98 -0.70 0.49
CA LYS A 88 -14.34 -1.12 0.78
C LYS A 88 -15.33 -0.06 0.28
N SER A 89 -16.37 -0.51 -0.42
CA SER A 89 -17.51 0.29 -0.84
C SER A 89 -18.80 -0.19 -0.13
N SER A 90 -19.89 0.59 -0.28
CA SER A 90 -21.16 0.30 0.37
C SER A 90 -21.93 -0.86 -0.26
N VAL A 91 -21.62 -1.27 -1.48
CA VAL A 91 -22.45 -2.24 -2.23
C VAL A 91 -21.96 -3.68 -2.08
N LEU A 92 -20.68 -3.94 -2.34
CA LEU A 92 -20.09 -5.30 -2.33
C LEU A 92 -18.96 -5.45 -1.30
N ASP A 93 -18.93 -4.62 -0.28
CA ASP A 93 -17.93 -4.66 0.80
C ASP A 93 -16.47 -4.67 0.31
N GLY A 94 -16.22 -4.20 -0.91
CA GLY A 94 -14.89 -4.11 -1.51
C GLY A 94 -14.48 -5.32 -2.36
N VAL A 95 -15.34 -6.35 -2.52
CA VAL A 95 -15.06 -7.49 -3.40
C VAL A 95 -14.97 -7.05 -4.86
N ASP A 96 -15.80 -6.11 -5.29
CA ASP A 96 -15.72 -5.45 -6.60
C ASP A 96 -14.37 -4.76 -6.82
N ALA A 97 -13.91 -4.00 -5.84
CA ALA A 97 -12.60 -3.35 -5.88
C ALA A 97 -11.44 -4.35 -5.88
N LEU A 98 -11.54 -5.41 -5.07
CA LEU A 98 -10.54 -6.49 -5.03
C LEU A 98 -10.40 -7.15 -6.41
N LEU A 99 -11.50 -7.57 -7.02
CA LEU A 99 -11.48 -8.22 -8.32
C LEU A 99 -11.00 -7.28 -9.43
N SER A 100 -11.39 -6.01 -9.40
CA SER A 100 -10.94 -5.00 -10.36
C SER A 100 -9.43 -4.71 -10.25
N THR A 101 -8.86 -4.86 -9.05
CA THR A 101 -7.44 -4.58 -8.80
C THR A 101 -6.56 -5.80 -9.07
N VAL A 102 -7.00 -7.01 -8.67
CA VAL A 102 -6.16 -8.21 -8.72
C VAL A 102 -6.15 -8.90 -10.07
N GLN A 103 -7.25 -8.83 -10.85
CA GLN A 103 -7.41 -9.51 -12.13
C GLN A 103 -6.73 -8.76 -13.28
N MET A 104 -5.39 -8.66 -13.19
CA MET A 104 -4.59 -7.97 -14.20
C MET A 104 -4.21 -8.91 -15.38
N PRO A 105 -4.11 -8.37 -16.61
CA PRO A 105 -3.64 -9.13 -17.75
C PRO A 105 -2.16 -9.49 -17.61
N SER A 106 -1.75 -10.57 -18.28
CA SER A 106 -0.34 -10.97 -18.35
C SER A 106 0.53 -9.82 -18.90
N GLY A 107 1.65 -9.56 -18.21
CA GLY A 107 2.60 -8.50 -18.56
C GLY A 107 2.42 -7.19 -17.79
N ILE A 108 1.29 -6.95 -17.12
CA ILE A 108 1.04 -5.74 -16.32
C ILE A 108 0.65 -6.16 -14.88
N PRO A 109 1.60 -6.54 -14.04
CA PRO A 109 1.30 -7.01 -12.69
C PRO A 109 0.96 -5.86 -11.74
N VAL A 110 0.03 -6.12 -10.80
CA VAL A 110 -0.25 -5.30 -9.63
C VAL A 110 -0.18 -6.19 -8.38
N ALA A 111 0.64 -5.83 -7.41
CA ALA A 111 0.71 -6.51 -6.13
C ALA A 111 -0.48 -6.07 -5.25
N THR A 112 -1.54 -6.86 -5.23
CA THR A 112 -2.79 -6.51 -4.54
C THR A 112 -2.77 -6.99 -3.09
N VAL A 113 -2.97 -6.08 -2.13
CA VAL A 113 -3.12 -6.39 -0.71
C VAL A 113 -4.59 -6.61 -0.33
N ALA A 114 -4.85 -6.94 0.93
CA ALA A 114 -6.21 -7.12 1.44
C ALA A 114 -7.07 -5.85 1.27
N ILE A 115 -8.40 -6.03 1.27
CA ILE A 115 -9.36 -4.90 1.29
C ILE A 115 -9.06 -4.00 2.49
N ASN A 116 -8.93 -2.71 2.26
CA ASN A 116 -8.50 -1.68 3.22
C ASN A 116 -7.12 -1.94 3.85
N GLY A 117 -6.26 -2.72 3.20
CA GLY A 117 -4.96 -3.18 3.71
C GLY A 117 -3.84 -2.14 3.65
N GLY A 118 -4.09 -0.89 4.07
CA GLY A 118 -3.13 0.22 3.97
C GLY A 118 -1.80 -0.04 4.68
N VAL A 119 -1.82 -0.67 5.86
CA VAL A 119 -0.60 -1.05 6.60
C VAL A 119 0.24 -2.04 5.78
N ASN A 120 -0.38 -3.10 5.27
CA ASN A 120 0.32 -4.11 4.50
C ASN A 120 0.83 -3.59 3.14
N ALA A 121 0.16 -2.61 2.54
CA ALA A 121 0.68 -1.94 1.35
C ALA A 121 1.98 -1.18 1.64
N ALA A 122 2.04 -0.46 2.76
CA ALA A 122 3.26 0.22 3.20
C ALA A 122 4.39 -0.78 3.52
N LEU A 123 4.07 -1.86 4.25
CA LEU A 123 5.06 -2.89 4.59
C LEU A 123 5.59 -3.61 3.35
N LEU A 124 4.74 -3.94 2.37
CA LEU A 124 5.18 -4.57 1.13
C LEU A 124 6.11 -3.65 0.33
N CYS A 125 5.81 -2.34 0.25
CA CYS A 125 6.73 -1.37 -0.34
C CYS A 125 8.06 -1.32 0.43
N ALA A 126 8.02 -1.32 1.76
CA ALA A 126 9.21 -1.33 2.59
C ALA A 126 10.06 -2.59 2.36
N GLU A 127 9.43 -3.76 2.28
CA GLU A 127 10.11 -5.03 1.97
C GLU A 127 10.78 -5.00 0.58
N ILE A 128 10.11 -4.43 -0.44
CA ILE A 128 10.67 -4.28 -1.78
C ILE A 128 11.92 -3.37 -1.75
N LEU A 129 11.85 -2.24 -1.03
CA LEU A 129 13.00 -1.33 -0.91
C LEU A 129 14.14 -1.94 -0.08
N ALA A 130 13.81 -2.70 0.97
CA ALA A 130 14.76 -3.32 1.87
C ALA A 130 15.64 -4.41 1.22
N VAL A 131 15.27 -4.90 0.03
CA VAL A 131 16.12 -5.82 -0.76
C VAL A 131 17.51 -5.21 -1.06
N SER A 132 17.60 -3.88 -1.09
CA SER A 132 18.84 -3.13 -1.36
C SER A 132 19.14 -2.06 -0.31
N ASP A 133 18.53 -2.13 0.89
CA ASP A 133 18.68 -1.16 1.97
C ASP A 133 18.70 -1.89 3.32
N ASP A 134 19.90 -2.18 3.82
CA ASP A 134 20.12 -2.96 5.05
C ASP A 134 19.57 -2.28 6.29
N GLU A 135 19.59 -0.95 6.34
CA GLU A 135 19.02 -0.21 7.48
C GLU A 135 17.50 -0.35 7.53
N LEU A 136 16.85 -0.27 6.39
CA LEU A 136 15.41 -0.50 6.29
C LEU A 136 15.06 -1.96 6.59
N TYR A 137 15.87 -2.92 6.11
CA TYR A 137 15.70 -4.32 6.44
C TYR A 137 15.75 -4.54 7.96
N GLN A 138 16.70 -3.94 8.67
CA GLN A 138 16.79 -4.07 10.12
C GLN A 138 15.55 -3.48 10.82
N ARG A 139 15.05 -2.33 10.38
CA ARG A 139 13.79 -1.76 10.92
C ARG A 139 12.58 -2.70 10.74
N LEU A 140 12.49 -3.41 9.62
CA LEU A 140 11.44 -4.41 9.40
C LEU A 140 11.58 -5.63 10.33
N VAL A 141 12.81 -6.10 10.56
CA VAL A 141 13.09 -7.18 11.51
C VAL A 141 12.66 -6.78 12.92
N ASP A 142 13.03 -5.58 13.36
CA ASP A 142 12.70 -5.07 14.69
C ASP A 142 11.18 -4.88 14.86
N LEU A 143 10.49 -4.39 13.83
CA LEU A 143 9.04 -4.26 13.82
C LEU A 143 8.34 -5.63 13.99
N ARG A 144 8.80 -6.66 13.29
CA ARG A 144 8.25 -8.02 13.43
C ARG A 144 8.51 -8.61 14.81
N LYS A 145 9.70 -8.41 15.37
CA LYS A 145 10.04 -8.83 16.72
C LYS A 145 9.12 -8.18 17.75
N GLN A 146 8.95 -6.88 17.67
CA GLN A 146 8.02 -6.14 18.54
C GLN A 146 6.57 -6.64 18.42
N GLY A 147 6.13 -6.94 17.20
CA GLY A 147 4.80 -7.52 16.94
C GLY A 147 4.63 -8.87 17.65
N ALA A 148 5.62 -9.76 17.58
CA ALA A 148 5.61 -11.05 18.25
C ALA A 148 5.58 -10.89 19.78
N GLU A 149 6.42 -10.03 20.35
CA GLU A 149 6.44 -9.74 21.79
C GLU A 149 5.08 -9.22 22.29
N ASN A 150 4.41 -8.35 21.52
CA ASN A 150 3.09 -7.85 21.85
C ASN A 150 2.01 -8.95 21.87
N VAL A 151 2.09 -9.94 20.97
CA VAL A 151 1.18 -11.10 20.96
C VAL A 151 1.41 -11.97 22.19
N LEU A 152 2.66 -12.30 22.52
CA LEU A 152 3.00 -13.11 23.69
C LEU A 152 2.60 -12.43 25.01
N LYS A 153 2.74 -11.10 25.08
CA LYS A 153 2.26 -10.34 26.24
C LYS A 153 0.74 -10.47 26.40
N LYS A 154 -0.02 -10.32 25.32
CA LYS A 154 -1.48 -10.49 25.34
C LYS A 154 -1.89 -11.92 25.72
N ASP A 155 -1.15 -12.93 25.24
CA ASP A 155 -1.38 -14.32 25.61
C ASP A 155 -1.25 -14.53 27.13
N ALA A 156 -0.16 -14.04 27.74
CA ALA A 156 0.03 -14.09 29.18
C ALA A 156 -1.05 -13.33 29.97
N GLU A 157 -1.49 -12.16 29.47
CA GLU A 157 -2.58 -11.41 30.08
C GLU A 157 -3.91 -12.19 30.05
N VAL A 158 -4.23 -12.86 28.93
CA VAL A 158 -5.43 -13.70 28.82
C VAL A 158 -5.33 -14.92 29.74
N ALA A 159 -4.21 -15.62 29.78
CA ALA A 159 -3.98 -16.77 30.68
C ALA A 159 -4.21 -16.35 32.12
N SER A 160 -3.61 -15.24 32.57
CA SER A 160 -3.80 -14.70 33.91
C SER A 160 -5.27 -14.38 34.23
N ARG A 161 -6.02 -13.78 33.27
CA ARG A 161 -7.46 -13.47 33.45
C ARG A 161 -8.33 -14.73 33.56
N LEU A 162 -7.90 -15.84 32.99
CA LEU A 162 -8.58 -17.13 33.03
C LEU A 162 -8.14 -18.02 34.21
N GLY A 163 -7.18 -17.57 35.01
CA GLY A 163 -6.65 -18.32 36.15
C GLY A 163 -5.78 -19.50 35.75
N LEU A 164 -5.13 -19.41 34.57
CA LEU A 164 -4.20 -20.40 34.01
C LEU A 164 -2.75 -20.04 34.30
#